data_a153d0b4d82ee05571b3665e09199d26
#
_entry.id   a153d0b4d82ee05571b3665e09199d26
#
_cell.length_a   1.000
_cell.length_b   1.000
_cell.length_c   1.000
_cell.angle_alpha   90.00
_cell.angle_beta   90.00
_cell.angle_gamma   90.00
#
_symmetry.space_group_name_H-M   'P 1'
#
loop_
_entity.id
_entity.type
_entity.pdbx_description
1 polymer ?
#
loop_
_entity_poly.entity_id
_entity_poly.type
_entity_poly.pdbx_seq_one_letter_code
_entity_poly.pdbx_strand_id
1 'polypeptide(L)'
;MTDEQIKELFDTVPAFADSCIESLRPAPFLRSISRCLSASVNTGLIYGTVNPNYPGMTWRELLDKGEKMRKNIRLFTVNPEYYLNLERFRAPFMSFCFHEGKGYVAEDGCHRACIAKFFLYSQPSPFLCGVHFTEVQTDARMTNLFYRLKKLLPVWCAAFPNSQEVTRNDDAKEWSMSFYRNTLRIENHHRKGFNADFQAEELEEGLLPALLNPFKRRFGMYRNLLN
;
A
#
# COMPACT_ATOMS: atom_id res chain seq x y z
N MET A 1 10.56 -32.42 6.36
CA MET A 1 11.15 -31.77 7.56
C MET A 1 10.63 -32.47 8.81
N THR A 2 11.50 -32.72 9.79
CA THR A 2 11.11 -33.25 11.11
C THR A 2 10.57 -32.11 12.00
N ASP A 3 9.81 -32.46 13.05
CA ASP A 3 9.30 -31.47 14.00
C ASP A 3 10.44 -30.71 14.71
N GLU A 4 11.59 -31.34 14.93
CA GLU A 4 12.80 -30.70 15.46
C GLU A 4 13.38 -29.65 14.50
N GLN A 5 13.49 -29.98 13.20
CA GLN A 5 13.97 -29.04 12.20
C GLN A 5 13.03 -27.83 12.04
N ILE A 6 11.73 -28.03 12.21
CA ILE A 6 10.74 -26.95 12.19
C ILE A 6 10.90 -26.06 13.42
N LYS A 7 11.06 -26.66 14.57
CA LYS A 7 11.28 -25.94 15.82
C LYS A 7 12.58 -25.13 15.75
N GLU A 8 13.67 -25.71 15.31
CA GLU A 8 14.96 -25.04 15.14
C GLU A 8 14.86 -23.86 14.13
N LEU A 9 14.12 -24.04 13.04
CA LEU A 9 13.88 -22.98 12.04
C LEU A 9 13.18 -21.78 12.66
N PHE A 10 12.18 -22.00 13.52
CA PHE A 10 11.40 -20.94 14.15
C PHE A 10 12.01 -20.44 15.46
N ASP A 11 12.91 -21.22 16.08
CA ASP A 11 13.73 -20.78 17.22
C ASP A 11 14.87 -19.85 16.79
N THR A 12 15.28 -19.87 15.51
CA THR A 12 16.16 -18.83 14.95
C THR A 12 15.45 -17.49 15.05
N VAL A 13 16.07 -16.53 15.76
CA VAL A 13 15.47 -15.20 16.00
C VAL A 13 16.00 -14.20 14.99
N PRO A 14 15.37 -14.06 13.80
CA PRO A 14 15.74 -13.00 12.87
C PRO A 14 15.39 -11.64 13.46
N ALA A 15 16.16 -10.61 13.11
CA ALA A 15 15.97 -9.24 13.62
C ALA A 15 14.56 -8.68 13.40
N PHE A 16 13.84 -9.18 12.39
CA PHE A 16 12.47 -8.74 12.10
C PHE A 16 11.42 -9.44 12.98
N ALA A 17 11.75 -10.54 13.66
CA ALA A 17 10.75 -11.38 14.36
C ALA A 17 9.91 -10.59 15.37
N ASP A 18 10.55 -9.68 16.09
CA ASP A 18 9.91 -8.85 17.12
C ASP A 18 9.46 -7.47 16.58
N SER A 19 9.61 -7.21 15.27
CA SER A 19 9.06 -6.02 14.65
C SER A 19 7.54 -6.13 14.49
N CYS A 20 6.83 -5.03 14.75
CA CYS A 20 5.39 -4.98 14.56
C CYS A 20 5.01 -5.05 13.09
N ILE A 21 3.95 -5.77 12.79
CA ILE A 21 3.31 -5.80 11.48
C ILE A 21 2.67 -4.43 11.22
N GLU A 22 3.12 -3.77 10.18
CA GLU A 22 2.60 -2.46 9.77
C GLU A 22 1.26 -2.60 9.02
N SER A 23 0.42 -1.58 9.11
CA SER A 23 -0.76 -1.44 8.23
C SER A 23 -0.41 -0.58 7.03
N LEU A 24 -0.77 -1.03 5.83
CA LEU A 24 -0.68 -0.18 4.64
C LEU A 24 -1.66 0.99 4.79
N ARG A 25 -1.15 2.21 4.76
CA ARG A 25 -1.97 3.42 4.72
C ARG A 25 -2.15 3.84 3.27
N PRO A 26 -3.39 3.84 2.74
CA PRO A 26 -3.64 4.29 1.39
C PRO A 26 -3.29 5.78 1.26
N ALA A 27 -2.57 6.12 0.21
CA ALA A 27 -2.33 7.51 -0.13
C ALA A 27 -3.59 8.11 -0.79
N PRO A 28 -3.89 9.40 -0.54
CA PRO A 28 -5.05 10.06 -1.12
C PRO A 28 -4.96 10.21 -2.65
N PHE A 29 -3.74 10.25 -3.20
CA PHE A 29 -3.51 10.42 -4.63
C PHE A 29 -2.52 9.40 -5.16
N LEU A 30 -2.91 8.71 -6.22
CA LEU A 30 -2.09 7.76 -6.94
C LEU A 30 -1.42 8.44 -8.14
N ARG A 31 -0.15 8.15 -8.38
CA ARG A 31 0.57 8.51 -9.60
C ARG A 31 0.47 7.39 -10.62
N SER A 32 0.81 6.18 -10.18
CA SER A 32 0.72 4.98 -11.02
C SER A 32 0.54 3.72 -10.17
N ILE A 33 0.02 2.68 -10.81
CA ILE A 33 -0.03 1.32 -10.27
C ILE A 33 0.55 0.38 -11.31
N SER A 34 1.61 -0.34 -10.93
CA SER A 34 2.16 -1.45 -11.72
C SER A 34 1.69 -2.78 -11.14
N ARG A 35 1.31 -3.73 -11.97
CA ARG A 35 0.90 -5.09 -11.57
C ARG A 35 1.65 -6.12 -12.37
N CYS A 36 2.05 -7.20 -11.70
CA CYS A 36 2.62 -8.38 -12.32
C CYS A 36 2.01 -9.61 -11.68
N LEU A 37 1.55 -10.56 -12.49
CA LEU A 37 0.91 -11.79 -12.01
C LEU A 37 1.91 -12.90 -11.68
N SER A 38 3.19 -12.72 -12.02
CA SER A 38 4.25 -13.68 -11.69
C SER A 38 5.57 -12.98 -11.41
N ALA A 39 5.71 -12.44 -10.20
CA ALA A 39 6.89 -11.72 -9.75
C ALA A 39 7.68 -12.50 -8.70
N SER A 40 8.90 -12.04 -8.43
CA SER A 40 9.71 -12.48 -7.30
C SER A 40 9.78 -11.35 -6.26
N VAL A 41 9.48 -11.68 -5.00
CA VAL A 41 9.45 -10.72 -3.90
C VAL A 41 10.46 -11.11 -2.83
N ASN A 42 11.33 -10.17 -2.45
CA ASN A 42 12.22 -10.35 -1.31
C ASN A 42 11.40 -10.28 -0.01
N THR A 43 11.34 -11.37 0.73
CA THR A 43 10.57 -11.45 1.98
C THR A 43 11.10 -10.54 3.08
N GLY A 44 12.38 -10.14 3.03
CA GLY A 44 12.97 -9.14 3.93
C GLY A 44 12.31 -7.76 3.81
N LEU A 45 11.77 -7.44 2.62
CA LEU A 45 11.09 -6.18 2.35
C LEU A 45 9.59 -6.19 2.71
N ILE A 46 9.07 -7.26 3.29
CA ILE A 46 7.67 -7.34 3.74
C ILE A 46 7.58 -6.80 5.17
N TYR A 47 6.92 -5.67 5.34
CA TYR A 47 6.78 -4.97 6.61
C TYR A 47 5.40 -5.13 7.25
N GLY A 48 4.37 -5.46 6.45
CA GLY A 48 3.02 -5.48 6.98
C GLY A 48 1.99 -6.15 6.10
N THR A 49 0.75 -5.75 6.30
CA THR A 49 -0.41 -6.30 5.59
C THR A 49 -1.50 -5.24 5.39
N VAL A 50 -2.35 -5.47 4.39
CA VAL A 50 -3.62 -4.73 4.24
C VAL A 50 -4.73 -5.29 5.12
N ASN A 51 -4.56 -6.51 5.65
CA ASN A 51 -5.56 -7.14 6.52
C ASN A 51 -5.60 -6.43 7.88
N PRO A 52 -6.75 -5.89 8.31
CA PRO A 52 -6.86 -5.08 9.53
C PRO A 52 -6.67 -5.87 10.84
N ASN A 53 -6.66 -7.20 10.79
CA ASN A 53 -6.61 -8.03 11.99
C ASN A 53 -5.22 -8.21 12.60
N TYR A 54 -4.14 -7.94 11.84
CA TYR A 54 -2.76 -8.25 12.25
C TYR A 54 -1.87 -7.05 12.59
N PRO A 55 -2.17 -5.81 12.17
CA PRO A 55 -1.33 -4.67 12.56
C PRO A 55 -1.19 -4.52 14.06
N GLY A 56 0.05 -4.27 14.50
CA GLY A 56 0.38 -4.17 15.92
C GLY A 56 0.83 -5.48 16.57
N MET A 57 0.54 -6.64 15.98
CA MET A 57 1.20 -7.90 16.35
C MET A 57 2.63 -7.91 15.82
N THR A 58 3.53 -8.62 16.48
CA THR A 58 4.84 -8.95 15.90
C THR A 58 4.73 -10.13 14.93
N TRP A 59 5.73 -10.29 14.06
CA TRP A 59 5.78 -11.47 13.17
C TRP A 59 5.87 -12.77 13.96
N ARG A 60 6.54 -12.76 15.12
CA ARG A 60 6.59 -13.88 16.05
C ARG A 60 5.21 -14.20 16.64
N GLU A 61 4.49 -13.20 17.09
CA GLU A 61 3.13 -13.41 17.62
C GLU A 61 2.19 -13.94 16.55
N LEU A 62 2.29 -13.48 15.30
CA LEU A 62 1.52 -14.04 14.19
C LEU A 62 1.88 -15.51 13.94
N LEU A 63 3.17 -15.88 14.01
CA LEU A 63 3.62 -17.25 13.86
C LEU A 63 3.08 -18.17 14.97
N ASP A 64 3.06 -17.69 16.21
CA ASP A 64 2.65 -18.47 17.38
C ASP A 64 1.14 -18.55 17.54
N LYS A 65 0.43 -17.42 17.34
CA LYS A 65 -0.97 -17.23 17.75
C LYS A 65 -1.93 -17.00 16.57
N GLY A 66 -1.42 -16.90 15.33
CA GLY A 66 -2.27 -16.65 14.16
C GLY A 66 -3.35 -17.72 14.01
N GLU A 67 -4.60 -17.29 13.82
CA GLU A 67 -5.80 -18.16 13.81
C GLU A 67 -5.64 -19.41 12.92
N LYS A 68 -5.09 -19.25 11.73
CA LYS A 68 -4.87 -20.34 10.76
C LYS A 68 -3.42 -20.84 10.73
N MET A 69 -2.56 -20.39 11.64
CA MET A 69 -1.13 -20.67 11.57
C MET A 69 -0.83 -22.16 11.72
N ARG A 70 -1.44 -22.84 12.68
CA ARG A 70 -1.25 -24.30 12.86
C ARG A 70 -1.54 -25.11 11.60
N LYS A 71 -2.60 -24.75 10.88
CA LYS A 71 -2.93 -25.40 9.58
C LYS A 71 -1.86 -25.12 8.54
N ASN A 72 -1.40 -23.86 8.44
CA ASN A 72 -0.39 -23.49 7.45
C ASN A 72 0.99 -24.08 7.76
N ILE A 73 1.38 -24.20 9.03
CA ILE A 73 2.60 -24.91 9.43
C ILE A 73 2.53 -26.38 9.02
N ARG A 74 1.40 -27.08 9.26
CA ARG A 74 1.25 -28.48 8.79
C ARG A 74 1.38 -28.60 7.27
N LEU A 75 0.82 -27.70 6.50
CA LEU A 75 0.97 -27.69 5.05
C LEU A 75 2.42 -27.43 4.63
N PHE A 76 3.12 -26.54 5.34
CA PHE A 76 4.53 -26.28 5.16
C PHE A 76 5.39 -27.50 5.44
N THR A 77 5.13 -28.26 6.53
CA THR A 77 5.87 -29.48 6.84
C THR A 77 5.75 -30.56 5.76
N VAL A 78 4.57 -30.64 5.13
CA VAL A 78 4.31 -31.62 4.05
C VAL A 78 4.95 -31.19 2.74
N ASN A 79 4.98 -29.89 2.45
CA ASN A 79 5.48 -29.36 1.19
C ASN A 79 6.25 -28.04 1.37
N PRO A 80 7.48 -28.07 1.93
CA PRO A 80 8.31 -26.87 2.05
C PRO A 80 8.76 -26.33 0.69
N GLU A 81 8.87 -27.19 -0.33
CA GLU A 81 9.22 -26.82 -1.71
C GLU A 81 8.26 -25.80 -2.31
N TYR A 82 7.05 -25.71 -1.79
CA TYR A 82 6.09 -24.65 -2.17
C TYR A 82 6.71 -23.25 -2.05
N TYR A 83 7.58 -23.02 -1.07
CA TYR A 83 8.24 -21.71 -0.83
C TYR A 83 9.57 -21.55 -1.59
N LEU A 84 10.14 -22.64 -2.10
CA LEU A 84 11.41 -22.65 -2.85
C LEU A 84 11.19 -22.71 -4.36
N ASN A 85 9.95 -22.94 -4.81
CA ASN A 85 9.65 -23.08 -6.21
C ASN A 85 9.90 -21.77 -6.95
N LEU A 86 10.68 -21.82 -8.01
CA LEU A 86 10.97 -20.68 -8.89
C LEU A 86 9.91 -20.50 -9.99
N GLU A 87 9.03 -21.47 -10.17
CA GLU A 87 7.97 -21.41 -11.14
C GLU A 87 6.75 -20.66 -10.59
N ARG A 88 5.85 -20.27 -11.49
CA ARG A 88 4.60 -19.64 -11.15
C ARG A 88 3.76 -20.52 -10.23
N PHE A 89 3.37 -20.00 -9.07
CA PHE A 89 2.44 -20.66 -8.18
C PHE A 89 1.09 -20.88 -8.88
N ARG A 90 0.67 -22.14 -8.97
CA ARG A 90 -0.73 -22.47 -9.17
C ARG A 90 -1.47 -22.16 -7.87
N ALA A 91 -2.73 -21.80 -7.89
CA ALA A 91 -3.50 -21.47 -6.69
C ALA A 91 -3.19 -22.36 -5.46
N PRO A 92 -3.24 -21.83 -4.23
CA PRO A 92 -3.65 -20.47 -3.87
C PRO A 92 -2.51 -19.46 -3.99
N PHE A 93 -2.75 -18.36 -4.67
CA PHE A 93 -1.76 -17.30 -4.86
C PHE A 93 -1.45 -16.57 -3.55
N MET A 94 -0.26 -15.96 -3.48
CA MET A 94 0.04 -14.90 -2.54
C MET A 94 0.14 -13.59 -3.30
N SER A 95 -0.40 -12.53 -2.72
CA SER A 95 -0.40 -11.20 -3.33
C SER A 95 0.32 -10.22 -2.43
N PHE A 96 1.14 -9.38 -3.02
CA PHE A 96 1.89 -8.35 -2.32
C PHE A 96 1.65 -6.99 -2.96
N CYS A 97 1.51 -5.97 -2.10
CA CYS A 97 1.43 -4.57 -2.50
C CYS A 97 2.67 -3.85 -1.99
N PHE A 98 3.40 -3.20 -2.87
CA PHE A 98 4.56 -2.38 -2.53
C PHE A 98 4.19 -0.90 -2.60
N HIS A 99 4.59 -0.17 -1.58
CA HIS A 99 4.39 1.26 -1.46
C HIS A 99 5.62 1.88 -0.81
N GLU A 100 6.26 2.84 -1.49
CA GLU A 100 7.48 3.52 -1.01
C GLU A 100 8.60 2.56 -0.58
N GLY A 101 8.82 1.49 -1.35
CA GLY A 101 9.85 0.47 -1.08
C GLY A 101 9.51 -0.54 0.00
N LYS A 102 8.37 -0.42 0.67
CA LYS A 102 7.88 -1.38 1.66
C LYS A 102 6.84 -2.31 1.06
N GLY A 103 6.96 -3.59 1.33
CA GLY A 103 6.01 -4.61 0.92
C GLY A 103 4.96 -4.90 2.00
N TYR A 104 3.74 -5.12 1.56
CA TYR A 104 2.59 -5.48 2.40
C TYR A 104 1.89 -6.68 1.79
N VAL A 105 1.55 -7.66 2.61
CA VAL A 105 0.70 -8.76 2.16
C VAL A 105 -0.68 -8.20 1.83
N ALA A 106 -1.16 -8.46 0.61
CA ALA A 106 -2.44 -7.95 0.14
C ALA A 106 -3.63 -8.81 0.68
N GLU A 107 -4.57 -9.19 -0.18
CA GLU A 107 -5.84 -9.77 0.24
C GLU A 107 -5.73 -11.13 0.94
N ASP A 108 -4.83 -12.00 0.48
CA ASP A 108 -4.63 -13.34 1.05
C ASP A 108 -3.16 -13.68 1.20
N GLY A 109 -2.85 -14.57 2.16
CA GLY A 109 -1.52 -15.13 2.34
C GLY A 109 -0.75 -14.65 3.57
N CYS A 110 -1.33 -13.88 4.51
CA CYS A 110 -0.61 -13.37 5.68
C CYS A 110 0.13 -14.45 6.47
N HIS A 111 -0.51 -15.60 6.75
CA HIS A 111 0.14 -16.71 7.46
C HIS A 111 1.23 -17.35 6.62
N ARG A 112 1.01 -17.55 5.31
CA ARG A 112 2.01 -18.09 4.40
C ARG A 112 3.20 -17.16 4.22
N ALA A 113 2.94 -15.85 4.09
CA ALA A 113 3.99 -14.83 4.03
C ALA A 113 4.82 -14.77 5.32
N CYS A 114 4.18 -14.94 6.49
CA CYS A 114 4.87 -15.06 7.77
C CYS A 114 5.80 -16.27 7.78
N ILE A 115 5.32 -17.47 7.42
CA ILE A 115 6.13 -18.68 7.30
C ILE A 115 7.27 -18.46 6.30
N ALA A 116 6.98 -17.86 5.12
CA ALA A 116 7.99 -17.57 4.11
C ALA A 116 9.11 -16.66 4.66
N LYS A 117 8.77 -15.62 5.44
CA LYS A 117 9.76 -14.72 6.04
C LYS A 117 10.75 -15.49 6.94
N PHE A 118 10.25 -16.33 7.83
CA PHE A 118 11.12 -17.11 8.72
C PHE A 118 11.89 -18.18 7.95
N PHE A 119 11.23 -18.94 7.09
CA PHE A 119 11.86 -20.02 6.34
C PHE A 119 12.94 -19.51 5.38
N LEU A 120 12.63 -18.51 4.57
CA LEU A 120 13.56 -17.98 3.56
C LEU A 120 14.69 -17.15 4.17
N TYR A 121 14.54 -16.68 5.42
CA TYR A 121 15.63 -16.02 6.14
C TYR A 121 16.86 -16.93 6.33
N SER A 122 16.63 -18.22 6.53
CA SER A 122 17.70 -19.22 6.68
C SER A 122 18.18 -19.80 5.35
N GLN A 123 17.56 -19.43 4.23
CA GLN A 123 17.92 -19.92 2.90
C GLN A 123 18.93 -18.99 2.21
N PRO A 124 19.71 -19.52 1.24
CA PRO A 124 20.64 -18.71 0.44
C PRO A 124 19.94 -17.59 -0.37
N SER A 125 18.66 -17.76 -0.67
CA SER A 125 17.84 -16.79 -1.42
C SER A 125 16.61 -16.39 -0.61
N PRO A 126 16.42 -15.09 -0.31
CA PRO A 126 15.25 -14.60 0.43
C PRO A 126 14.04 -14.34 -0.47
N PHE A 127 14.04 -14.82 -1.72
CA PHE A 127 13.00 -14.51 -2.69
C PHE A 127 11.90 -15.56 -2.72
N LEU A 128 10.67 -15.08 -2.64
CA LEU A 128 9.46 -15.84 -2.91
C LEU A 128 9.03 -15.55 -4.35
N CYS A 129 8.99 -16.58 -5.21
CA CYS A 129 8.76 -16.43 -6.64
C CYS A 129 7.31 -16.77 -7.03
N GLY A 130 6.88 -16.34 -8.23
CA GLY A 130 5.59 -16.68 -8.80
C GLY A 130 4.38 -16.05 -8.09
N VAL A 131 4.58 -14.96 -7.36
CA VAL A 131 3.54 -14.27 -6.60
C VAL A 131 2.94 -13.10 -7.39
N HIS A 132 1.72 -12.72 -7.03
CA HIS A 132 1.12 -11.49 -7.53
C HIS A 132 1.78 -10.29 -6.88
N PHE A 133 2.20 -9.36 -7.69
CA PHE A 133 2.87 -8.13 -7.26
C PHE A 133 2.10 -6.91 -7.75
N THR A 134 1.90 -5.96 -6.86
CA THR A 134 1.37 -4.64 -7.17
C THR A 134 2.28 -3.60 -6.55
N GLU A 135 2.77 -2.67 -7.34
CA GLU A 135 3.49 -1.50 -6.84
C GLU A 135 2.64 -0.26 -7.02
N VAL A 136 2.47 0.49 -5.95
CA VAL A 136 1.70 1.72 -5.91
C VAL A 136 2.67 2.89 -5.73
N GLN A 137 2.65 3.81 -6.67
CA GLN A 137 3.35 5.08 -6.56
C GLN A 137 2.35 6.20 -6.23
N THR A 138 2.69 7.02 -5.24
CA THR A 138 1.86 8.15 -4.84
C THR A 138 2.27 9.44 -5.53
N ASP A 139 1.31 10.33 -5.74
CA ASP A 139 1.58 11.71 -6.10
C ASP A 139 1.87 12.51 -4.84
N ALA A 140 3.16 12.59 -4.49
CA ALA A 140 3.60 13.30 -3.29
C ALA A 140 3.25 14.80 -3.33
N ARG A 141 3.28 15.42 -4.53
CA ARG A 141 2.94 16.84 -4.71
C ARG A 141 1.49 17.10 -4.35
N MET A 142 0.55 16.37 -4.97
CA MET A 142 -0.88 16.50 -4.69
C MET A 142 -1.21 16.10 -3.24
N THR A 143 -0.57 15.07 -2.71
CA THR A 143 -0.75 14.64 -1.33
C THR A 143 -0.35 15.74 -0.34
N ASN A 144 0.79 16.38 -0.53
CA ASN A 144 1.23 17.51 0.31
C ASN A 144 0.29 18.70 0.21
N LEU A 145 -0.16 19.06 -1.00
CA LEU A 145 -1.12 20.13 -1.22
C LEU A 145 -2.45 19.86 -0.51
N PHE A 146 -2.96 18.65 -0.60
CA PHE A 146 -4.18 18.22 0.08
C PHE A 146 -4.09 18.43 1.60
N TYR A 147 -3.03 17.94 2.23
CA TYR A 147 -2.89 18.07 3.68
C TYR A 147 -2.65 19.51 4.12
N ARG A 148 -1.95 20.34 3.33
CA ARG A 148 -1.80 21.76 3.59
C ARG A 148 -3.13 22.49 3.48
N LEU A 149 -3.89 22.26 2.40
CA LEU A 149 -5.20 22.90 2.18
C LEU A 149 -6.21 22.49 3.25
N LYS A 150 -6.24 21.20 3.64
CA LYS A 150 -7.13 20.71 4.69
C LYS A 150 -6.96 21.46 6.01
N LYS A 151 -5.78 22.03 6.29
CA LYS A 151 -5.51 22.85 7.49
C LYS A 151 -5.90 24.32 7.31
N LEU A 152 -5.96 24.80 6.07
CA LEU A 152 -6.16 26.24 5.76
C LEU A 152 -7.58 26.57 5.31
N LEU A 153 -8.31 25.56 4.82
CA LEU A 153 -9.68 25.75 4.35
C LEU A 153 -10.61 26.15 5.51
N PRO A 154 -11.55 27.08 5.27
CA PRO A 154 -12.61 27.39 6.22
C PRO A 154 -13.42 26.15 6.58
N VAL A 155 -14.04 26.13 7.75
CA VAL A 155 -14.84 25.00 8.26
C VAL A 155 -16.03 24.62 7.37
N TRP A 156 -16.51 25.57 6.54
CA TRP A 156 -17.58 25.36 5.56
C TRP A 156 -17.09 24.84 4.20
N CYS A 157 -15.78 24.62 4.04
CA CYS A 157 -15.20 24.02 2.85
C CYS A 157 -14.62 22.67 3.17
N ALA A 158 -14.85 21.69 2.30
CA ALA A 158 -14.24 20.38 2.36
C ALA A 158 -13.42 20.08 1.11
N ALA A 159 -12.32 19.37 1.28
CA ALA A 159 -11.43 18.94 0.20
C ALA A 159 -11.53 17.43 0.03
N PHE A 160 -11.74 16.99 -1.21
CA PHE A 160 -11.86 15.56 -1.57
C PHE A 160 -10.84 15.22 -2.66
N PRO A 161 -10.01 14.18 -2.43
CA PRO A 161 -9.11 13.69 -3.47
C PRO A 161 -9.91 13.01 -4.59
N ASN A 162 -9.50 13.26 -5.83
CA ASN A 162 -10.03 12.60 -7.00
C ASN A 162 -8.88 12.15 -7.90
N SER A 163 -8.75 10.83 -8.12
CA SER A 163 -7.75 10.22 -8.99
C SER A 163 -8.46 9.46 -10.11
N GLN A 164 -8.26 9.88 -11.35
CA GLN A 164 -8.85 9.25 -12.52
C GLN A 164 -7.78 8.51 -13.31
N GLU A 165 -8.00 7.23 -13.60
CA GLU A 165 -7.15 6.49 -14.53
C GLU A 165 -7.26 7.10 -15.92
N VAL A 166 -6.11 7.52 -16.49
CA VAL A 166 -6.06 8.19 -17.80
C VAL A 166 -5.40 7.34 -18.87
N THR A 167 -4.51 6.44 -18.46
CA THR A 167 -3.79 5.57 -19.38
C THR A 167 -3.54 4.24 -18.68
N ARG A 168 -3.72 3.16 -19.43
CA ARG A 168 -3.35 1.81 -18.99
C ARG A 168 -2.57 1.12 -20.11
N ASN A 169 -1.40 0.64 -19.77
CA ASN A 169 -0.57 -0.18 -20.65
C ASN A 169 -0.59 -1.62 -20.12
N ASP A 170 -1.01 -2.55 -20.97
CA ASP A 170 -1.00 -3.98 -20.68
C ASP A 170 -0.02 -4.68 -21.62
N ASP A 171 0.63 -5.69 -21.13
CA ASP A 171 1.55 -6.52 -21.89
C ASP A 171 1.05 -7.98 -21.86
N ALA A 172 1.34 -8.74 -22.92
CA ALA A 172 0.97 -10.14 -23.04
C ALA A 172 1.62 -11.07 -21.99
N LYS A 173 2.58 -10.57 -21.20
CA LYS A 173 3.28 -11.28 -20.13
C LYS A 173 2.68 -11.07 -18.75
N GLU A 174 1.39 -10.74 -18.69
CA GLU A 174 0.67 -10.55 -17.43
C GLU A 174 1.17 -9.37 -16.58
N TRP A 175 1.80 -8.40 -17.23
CA TRP A 175 2.19 -7.13 -16.62
C TRP A 175 1.24 -6.03 -17.09
N SER A 176 0.88 -5.13 -16.19
CA SER A 176 0.10 -3.93 -16.53
C SER A 176 0.56 -2.73 -15.72
N MET A 177 0.41 -1.54 -16.31
CA MET A 177 0.69 -0.27 -15.66
C MET A 177 -0.40 0.74 -15.94
N SER A 178 -1.01 1.28 -14.89
CA SER A 178 -2.01 2.34 -14.95
C SER A 178 -1.43 3.65 -14.45
N PHE A 179 -1.76 4.75 -15.13
CA PHE A 179 -1.39 6.11 -14.75
C PHE A 179 -2.63 6.91 -14.39
N TYR A 180 -2.48 7.82 -13.42
CA TYR A 180 -3.59 8.59 -12.88
C TYR A 180 -3.37 10.08 -13.06
N ARG A 181 -4.45 10.78 -13.40
CA ARG A 181 -4.56 12.23 -13.31
C ARG A 181 -5.22 12.57 -11.99
N ASN A 182 -4.58 13.44 -11.23
CA ASN A 182 -5.04 13.84 -9.91
C ASN A 182 -5.62 15.25 -9.94
N THR A 183 -6.78 15.40 -9.32
CA THR A 183 -7.42 16.69 -9.03
C THR A 183 -7.87 16.71 -7.58
N LEU A 184 -7.99 17.90 -7.01
CA LEU A 184 -8.56 18.14 -5.70
C LEU A 184 -9.88 18.85 -5.86
N ARG A 185 -10.97 18.17 -5.52
CA ARG A 185 -12.29 18.79 -5.47
C ARG A 185 -12.45 19.54 -4.16
N ILE A 186 -12.84 20.80 -4.24
CA ILE A 186 -13.20 21.62 -3.08
C ILE A 186 -14.68 21.98 -3.18
N GLU A 187 -15.40 21.70 -2.11
CA GLU A 187 -16.84 21.96 -1.99
C GLU A 187 -17.11 22.97 -0.90
N ASN A 188 -17.99 23.94 -1.17
CA ASN A 188 -18.48 24.89 -0.18
C ASN A 188 -19.88 24.45 0.29
N HIS A 189 -20.00 24.03 1.53
CA HIS A 189 -21.26 23.50 2.10
C HIS A 189 -22.30 24.59 2.39
N HIS A 190 -21.90 25.86 2.51
CA HIS A 190 -22.83 26.98 2.67
C HIS A 190 -23.50 27.40 1.35
N ARG A 191 -22.87 27.11 0.23
CA ARG A 191 -23.38 27.44 -1.11
C ARG A 191 -23.69 26.16 -1.87
N LYS A 192 -24.95 25.73 -1.85
CA LYS A 192 -25.38 24.52 -2.59
C LYS A 192 -24.91 24.55 -4.04
N GLY A 193 -24.16 23.51 -4.43
CA GLY A 193 -23.70 23.32 -5.81
C GLY A 193 -22.41 24.08 -6.16
N PHE A 194 -21.76 24.78 -5.25
CA PHE A 194 -20.48 25.40 -5.53
C PHE A 194 -19.34 24.45 -5.19
N ASN A 195 -18.80 23.81 -6.24
CA ASN A 195 -17.62 22.97 -6.17
C ASN A 195 -16.68 23.29 -7.35
N ALA A 196 -15.41 23.02 -7.17
CA ALA A 196 -14.41 23.15 -8.22
C ALA A 196 -13.32 22.09 -8.05
N ASP A 197 -12.86 21.56 -9.18
CA ASP A 197 -11.74 20.63 -9.25
C ASP A 197 -10.48 21.41 -9.67
N PHE A 198 -9.39 21.19 -8.96
CA PHE A 198 -8.12 21.90 -9.14
C PHE A 198 -6.98 20.92 -9.43
N GLN A 199 -6.12 21.27 -10.36
CA GLN A 199 -4.82 20.63 -10.56
C GLN A 199 -3.77 21.24 -9.62
N ALA A 200 -2.61 20.60 -9.53
CA ALA A 200 -1.54 21.02 -8.60
C ALA A 200 -1.11 22.48 -8.83
N GLU A 201 -0.93 22.87 -10.09
CA GLU A 201 -0.53 24.23 -10.48
C GLU A 201 -1.55 25.28 -10.03
N GLU A 202 -2.83 25.02 -10.24
CA GLU A 202 -3.92 25.93 -9.84
C GLU A 202 -4.01 26.07 -8.31
N LEU A 203 -3.70 25.00 -7.59
CA LEU A 203 -3.65 25.03 -6.13
C LEU A 203 -2.47 25.86 -5.62
N GLU A 204 -1.28 25.67 -6.18
CA GLU A 204 -0.05 26.34 -5.74
C GLU A 204 -0.02 27.82 -6.14
N GLU A 205 -0.40 28.14 -7.37
CA GLU A 205 -0.30 29.51 -7.91
C GLU A 205 -1.53 30.36 -7.57
N GLY A 206 -2.67 29.72 -7.33
CA GLY A 206 -3.95 30.41 -7.15
C GLY A 206 -4.53 30.27 -5.75
N LEU A 207 -5.01 29.08 -5.40
CA LEU A 207 -5.81 28.88 -4.19
C LEU A 207 -5.01 29.05 -2.89
N LEU A 208 -3.82 28.48 -2.78
CA LEU A 208 -2.97 28.62 -1.59
C LEU A 208 -2.59 30.09 -1.32
N PRO A 209 -2.11 30.88 -2.29
CA PRO A 209 -1.90 32.30 -2.10
C PRO A 209 -3.17 33.08 -1.73
N ALA A 210 -4.34 32.69 -2.24
CA ALA A 210 -5.61 33.32 -1.88
C ALA A 210 -6.04 33.03 -0.44
N LEU A 211 -5.76 31.82 0.07
CA LEU A 211 -6.02 31.45 1.47
C LEU A 211 -5.08 32.17 2.45
N LEU A 212 -3.82 32.36 2.07
CA LEU A 212 -2.80 32.99 2.92
C LEU A 212 -2.86 34.54 2.89
N ASN A 213 -3.49 35.13 1.85
CA ASN A 213 -3.57 36.58 1.70
C ASN A 213 -5.04 37.05 1.64
N PRO A 214 -5.54 37.75 2.69
CA PRO A 214 -6.91 38.24 2.76
C PRO A 214 -7.34 39.15 1.58
N PHE A 215 -6.39 39.92 1.03
CA PHE A 215 -6.68 40.78 -0.14
C PHE A 215 -6.91 39.94 -1.39
N LYS A 216 -6.10 38.95 -1.67
CA LYS A 216 -6.31 38.03 -2.81
C LYS A 216 -7.62 37.25 -2.68
N ARG A 217 -8.03 36.92 -1.45
CA ARG A 217 -9.29 36.24 -1.17
C ARG A 217 -10.51 37.09 -1.54
N ARG A 218 -10.47 38.44 -1.37
CA ARG A 218 -11.59 39.34 -1.65
C ARG A 218 -11.84 39.56 -3.13
N PHE A 219 -10.83 39.57 -3.98
CA PHE A 219 -10.89 40.02 -5.36
C PHE A 219 -10.62 38.93 -6.40
N GLY A 220 -10.29 37.71 -6.01
CA GLY A 220 -9.97 36.64 -6.93
C GLY A 220 -11.18 35.78 -7.33
N MET A 221 -10.97 34.92 -8.32
CA MET A 221 -11.92 33.88 -8.75
C MET A 221 -12.34 32.96 -7.58
N TYR A 222 -11.52 32.87 -6.53
CA TYR A 222 -11.76 32.06 -5.34
C TYR A 222 -12.74 32.69 -4.33
N ARG A 223 -13.18 33.93 -4.54
CA ARG A 223 -14.15 34.62 -3.68
C ARG A 223 -15.40 33.79 -3.44
N ASN A 224 -15.94 33.21 -4.50
CA ASN A 224 -17.19 32.44 -4.44
C ASN A 224 -16.99 31.08 -3.78
N LEU A 225 -15.78 30.53 -3.83
CA LEU A 225 -15.44 29.24 -3.21
C LEU A 225 -15.18 29.42 -1.70
N LEU A 226 -14.52 30.50 -1.29
CA LEU A 226 -14.02 30.68 0.09
C LEU A 226 -14.92 31.53 0.99
N ASN A 227 -15.88 32.26 0.45
CA ASN A 227 -16.87 33.06 1.17
C ASN A 227 -18.28 32.47 0.97
#